data_2444c7ce9718718f314dfb7cddd9c076
#
_entry.id   2444c7ce9718718f314dfb7cddd9c076
#
_cell.length_a   1.000
_cell.length_b   1.000
_cell.length_c   1.000
_cell.angle_alpha   90.00
_cell.angle_beta   90.00
_cell.angle_gamma   90.00
#
_symmetry.space_group_name_H-M   'P 1'
#
loop_
_entity.id
_entity.type
_entity.pdbx_description
1 polymer ?
#
loop_
_entity_poly.entity_id
_entity_poly.type
_entity_poly.pdbx_seq_one_letter_code
_entity_poly.pdbx_strand_id
1 'polypeptide(L)'
;MSGVSKYLKGLTRYLSLSVRAALVVALIGLVSCGKSPDKQDIVEDNLVAYPGRTFSYKAKFCDNQPRQLKAAQALGLSAPPRNRAEAQKMYRQLQPVRTSDNYIIDSLTHSVPYLVPAAARELNIIGEGFADILQRNGLPHYRFRVSSILRTQEDIRLLQKSGNINAVSTSCHCYGTTFDITYTHFEIGRAHV
;
A
#
# COMPACT_ATOMS: atom_id res chain seq x y z
N MET A 1 -10.53 -50.51 17.82
CA MET A 1 -9.60 -49.40 18.16
C MET A 1 -9.07 -48.67 16.90
N SER A 2 -9.93 -48.23 16.00
CA SER A 2 -9.46 -47.56 14.72
C SER A 2 -10.04 -46.16 14.47
N GLY A 3 -10.86 -45.64 15.35
CA GLY A 3 -11.50 -44.33 15.15
C GLY A 3 -10.73 -43.11 15.67
N VAL A 4 -9.91 -43.29 16.68
CA VAL A 4 -9.22 -42.16 17.36
C VAL A 4 -8.02 -41.63 16.54
N SER A 5 -7.39 -42.48 15.73
CA SER A 5 -6.22 -42.09 14.91
C SER A 5 -6.55 -41.12 13.75
N LYS A 6 -7.78 -41.17 13.20
CA LYS A 6 -8.21 -40.28 12.12
C LYS A 6 -8.52 -38.85 12.61
N TYR A 7 -9.06 -38.73 13.82
CA TYR A 7 -9.35 -37.41 14.41
C TYR A 7 -8.10 -36.63 14.81
N LEU A 8 -7.07 -37.32 15.29
CA LEU A 8 -5.79 -36.71 15.65
C LEU A 8 -5.01 -36.16 14.43
N LYS A 9 -5.12 -36.82 13.25
CA LYS A 9 -4.48 -36.33 12.01
C LYS A 9 -5.18 -35.10 11.42
N GLY A 10 -6.47 -34.94 11.67
CA GLY A 10 -7.23 -33.72 11.28
C GLY A 10 -6.87 -32.52 12.14
N LEU A 11 -6.76 -32.69 13.46
CA LEU A 11 -6.42 -31.60 14.38
C LEU A 11 -5.00 -31.06 14.17
N THR A 12 -4.03 -31.94 13.86
CA THR A 12 -2.65 -31.49 13.58
C THR A 12 -2.52 -30.70 12.28
N ARG A 13 -3.40 -30.91 11.31
CA ARG A 13 -3.43 -30.11 10.08
C ARG A 13 -3.99 -28.70 10.32
N TYR A 14 -5.02 -28.56 11.13
CA TYR A 14 -5.59 -27.25 11.47
C TYR A 14 -4.72 -26.43 12.43
N LEU A 15 -4.09 -27.11 13.41
CA LEU A 15 -3.11 -26.45 14.30
C LEU A 15 -1.85 -25.98 13.56
N SER A 16 -1.40 -26.71 12.50
CA SER A 16 -0.24 -26.29 11.73
C SER A 16 -0.49 -25.08 10.84
N LEU A 17 -1.72 -24.85 10.35
CA LEU A 17 -2.07 -23.66 9.58
C LEU A 17 -2.22 -22.41 10.46
N SER A 18 -2.85 -22.55 11.63
CA SER A 18 -3.01 -21.42 12.56
C SER A 18 -1.68 -20.99 13.18
N VAL A 19 -0.79 -21.95 13.50
CA VAL A 19 0.57 -21.65 13.98
C VAL A 19 1.44 -21.04 12.90
N ARG A 20 1.30 -21.44 11.64
CA ARG A 20 2.02 -20.84 10.50
C ARG A 20 1.52 -19.43 10.21
N ALA A 21 0.21 -19.17 10.30
CA ALA A 21 -0.36 -17.83 10.17
C ALA A 21 0.09 -16.91 11.32
N ALA A 22 0.12 -17.40 12.56
CA ALA A 22 0.62 -16.66 13.71
C ALA A 22 2.14 -16.37 13.62
N LEU A 23 2.93 -17.30 13.06
CA LEU A 23 4.38 -17.09 12.84
C LEU A 23 4.66 -16.08 11.72
N VAL A 24 3.85 -16.06 10.67
CA VAL A 24 3.97 -15.05 9.60
C VAL A 24 3.60 -13.66 10.10
N VAL A 25 2.56 -13.54 10.93
CA VAL A 25 2.19 -12.27 11.56
C VAL A 25 3.22 -11.83 12.59
N ALA A 26 3.82 -12.77 13.34
CA ALA A 26 4.90 -12.47 14.28
C ALA A 26 6.21 -12.09 13.60
N LEU A 27 6.53 -12.66 12.42
CA LEU A 27 7.71 -12.28 11.62
C LEU A 27 7.58 -10.91 10.97
N ILE A 28 6.36 -10.46 10.63
CA ILE A 28 6.11 -9.10 10.14
C ILE A 28 6.23 -8.08 11.29
N GLY A 29 5.93 -8.48 12.53
CA GLY A 29 6.06 -7.63 13.72
C GLY A 29 7.50 -7.47 14.25
N LEU A 30 8.46 -8.32 13.86
CA LEU A 30 9.83 -8.31 14.38
C LEU A 30 10.85 -7.58 13.51
N VAL A 31 10.45 -7.00 12.37
CA VAL A 31 11.29 -6.03 11.65
C VAL A 31 11.03 -4.63 12.25
N SER A 32 11.17 -4.50 13.55
CA SER A 32 11.32 -3.22 14.20
C SER A 32 12.66 -2.63 13.75
N CYS A 33 12.64 -1.47 13.09
CA CYS A 33 13.83 -0.67 12.89
C CYS A 33 14.48 -0.39 14.27
N GLY A 34 15.48 -1.15 14.62
CA GLY A 34 16.14 -1.10 15.91
C GLY A 34 17.11 0.08 16.08
N LYS A 35 16.65 1.31 15.77
CA LYS A 35 17.25 2.55 16.25
C LYS A 35 16.14 3.43 16.78
N SER A 36 16.17 3.72 18.08
CA SER A 36 15.38 4.82 18.62
C SER A 36 15.74 6.08 17.83
N PRO A 37 14.76 6.81 17.27
CA PRO A 37 15.06 8.06 16.56
C PRO A 37 15.72 9.01 17.55
N ASP A 38 16.85 9.58 17.14
CA ASP A 38 17.48 10.65 17.89
C ASP A 38 16.44 11.76 18.08
N LYS A 39 16.35 12.31 19.30
CA LYS A 39 15.35 13.35 19.64
C LYS A 39 15.41 14.59 18.73
N GLN A 40 16.51 14.76 17.98
CA GLN A 40 16.72 15.88 17.05
C GLN A 40 16.06 15.68 15.67
N ASP A 41 15.63 14.46 15.31
CA ASP A 41 15.01 14.16 14.01
C ASP A 41 13.47 14.31 13.98
N ILE A 42 12.86 14.68 15.09
CA ILE A 42 11.42 14.93 15.16
C ILE A 42 11.16 16.35 14.71
N VAL A 43 10.99 16.55 13.41
CA VAL A 43 10.50 17.81 12.85
C VAL A 43 9.02 17.92 13.18
N GLU A 44 8.58 19.05 13.78
CA GLU A 44 7.19 19.28 14.17
C GLU A 44 6.18 19.06 13.04
N ASP A 45 6.58 19.31 11.80
CA ASP A 45 5.76 19.12 10.59
C ASP A 45 5.35 17.65 10.33
N ASN A 46 6.00 16.69 10.98
CA ASN A 46 5.67 15.26 10.88
C ASN A 46 4.82 14.74 12.07
N LEU A 47 4.41 15.63 12.95
CA LEU A 47 3.57 15.27 14.09
C LEU A 47 2.09 15.35 13.71
N VAL A 48 1.39 14.24 13.90
CA VAL A 48 -0.06 14.18 13.76
C VAL A 48 -0.67 13.98 15.15
N ALA A 49 -1.52 14.91 15.52
CA ALA A 49 -2.26 14.83 16.78
C ALA A 49 -3.52 13.97 16.58
N TYR A 50 -3.57 12.84 17.28
CA TYR A 50 -4.82 12.14 17.54
C TYR A 50 -5.30 12.47 18.95
N PRO A 51 -6.60 12.37 19.24
CA PRO A 51 -7.09 12.59 20.59
C PRO A 51 -6.30 11.74 21.59
N GLY A 52 -5.46 12.40 22.41
CA GLY A 52 -4.61 11.78 23.43
C GLY A 52 -3.28 11.17 22.97
N ARG A 53 -2.88 11.30 21.67
CA ARG A 53 -1.58 10.79 21.19
C ARG A 53 -1.00 11.65 20.08
N THR A 54 0.28 11.98 20.20
CA THR A 54 1.12 12.53 19.14
C THR A 54 2.14 11.48 18.68
N PHE A 55 2.33 11.31 17.40
CA PHE A 55 3.38 10.44 16.87
C PHE A 55 3.96 10.99 15.56
N SER A 56 5.22 10.67 15.30
CA SER A 56 5.86 10.96 14.03
C SER A 56 5.60 9.85 13.02
N TYR A 57 5.12 10.17 11.84
CA TYR A 57 4.94 9.21 10.74
C TYR A 57 6.26 8.55 10.36
N LYS A 58 7.35 9.34 10.26
CA LYS A 58 8.69 8.84 9.96
C LYS A 58 9.15 7.78 10.98
N ALA A 59 8.95 8.04 12.27
CA ALA A 59 9.30 7.09 13.33
C ALA A 59 8.39 5.87 13.34
N LYS A 60 7.10 6.04 13.05
CA LYS A 60 6.10 4.97 13.11
C LYS A 60 6.21 4.00 11.94
N PHE A 61 6.46 4.50 10.73
CA PHE A 61 6.39 3.70 9.50
C PHE A 61 7.75 3.40 8.88
N CYS A 62 8.84 3.88 9.47
CA CYS A 62 10.22 3.59 9.03
C CYS A 62 10.40 3.79 7.52
N ASP A 63 9.98 4.94 6.97
CA ASP A 63 10.06 5.23 5.54
C ASP A 63 11.50 5.09 5.04
N ASN A 64 11.75 4.08 4.20
CA ASN A 64 13.07 3.74 3.68
C ASN A 64 13.01 3.58 2.16
N GLN A 65 13.20 4.70 1.47
CA GLN A 65 13.16 4.78 0.01
C GLN A 65 14.05 3.76 -0.71
N PRO A 66 15.31 3.52 -0.35
CA PRO A 66 16.14 2.50 -1.00
C PRO A 66 15.57 1.09 -0.88
N ARG A 67 14.99 0.74 0.27
CA ARG A 67 14.36 -0.56 0.48
C ARG A 67 13.09 -0.72 -0.35
N GLN A 68 12.27 0.32 -0.39
CA GLN A 68 11.05 0.37 -1.20
C GLN A 68 11.38 0.23 -2.69
N LEU A 69 12.38 0.98 -3.18
CA LEU A 69 12.83 0.89 -4.56
C LEU A 69 13.33 -0.51 -4.93
N LYS A 70 14.15 -1.12 -4.07
CA LYS A 70 14.64 -2.50 -4.28
C LYS A 70 13.49 -3.50 -4.37
N ALA A 71 12.50 -3.38 -3.49
CA ALA A 71 11.30 -4.23 -3.54
C ALA A 71 10.48 -3.98 -4.81
N ALA A 72 10.29 -2.73 -5.21
CA ALA A 72 9.59 -2.37 -6.44
C ALA A 72 10.26 -2.94 -7.69
N GLN A 73 11.58 -2.88 -7.77
CA GLN A 73 12.36 -3.46 -8.86
C GLN A 73 12.29 -4.99 -8.90
N ALA A 74 12.25 -5.64 -7.74
CA ALA A 74 12.19 -7.10 -7.65
C ALA A 74 10.80 -7.67 -7.98
N LEU A 75 9.74 -6.96 -7.65
CA LEU A 75 8.35 -7.44 -7.71
C LEU A 75 7.52 -6.82 -8.84
N GLY A 76 8.01 -5.76 -9.45
CA GLY A 76 7.31 -4.97 -10.45
C GLY A 76 7.76 -5.23 -11.88
N LEU A 77 7.56 -4.21 -12.71
CA LEU A 77 8.02 -4.21 -14.08
C LEU A 77 9.54 -4.29 -14.16
N SER A 78 10.06 -5.02 -15.15
CA SER A 78 11.50 -5.11 -15.40
C SER A 78 12.11 -3.77 -15.82
N ALA A 79 11.31 -2.90 -16.44
CA ALA A 79 11.70 -1.54 -16.81
C ALA A 79 10.49 -0.59 -16.73
N PRO A 80 10.69 0.68 -16.29
CA PRO A 80 9.65 1.69 -16.31
C PRO A 80 9.15 1.98 -17.73
N PRO A 81 7.83 2.11 -17.96
CA PRO A 81 7.30 2.53 -19.25
C PRO A 81 7.75 3.97 -19.55
N ARG A 82 8.09 4.23 -20.82
CA ARG A 82 8.58 5.54 -21.27
C ARG A 82 7.49 6.62 -21.19
N ASN A 83 6.26 6.25 -21.53
CA ASN A 83 5.11 7.14 -21.58
C ASN A 83 3.80 6.37 -21.31
N ARG A 84 2.69 7.11 -21.24
CA ARG A 84 1.35 6.57 -20.96
C ARG A 84 0.87 5.58 -22.03
N ALA A 85 1.18 5.82 -23.32
CA ALA A 85 0.79 4.94 -24.40
C ALA A 85 1.52 3.58 -24.32
N GLU A 86 2.77 3.57 -23.88
CA GLU A 86 3.51 2.34 -23.62
C GLU A 86 2.92 1.57 -22.44
N ALA A 87 2.62 2.26 -21.33
CA ALA A 87 1.98 1.62 -20.18
C ALA A 87 0.65 0.94 -20.55
N GLN A 88 -0.17 1.57 -21.40
CA GLN A 88 -1.42 0.97 -21.91
C GLN A 88 -1.21 -0.32 -22.70
N LYS A 89 -0.09 -0.45 -23.42
CA LYS A 89 0.24 -1.65 -24.20
C LYS A 89 0.75 -2.80 -23.34
N MET A 90 1.09 -2.54 -22.09
CA MET A 90 1.64 -3.54 -21.15
C MET A 90 0.55 -4.35 -20.43
N TYR A 91 -0.61 -4.55 -21.04
CA TYR A 91 -1.79 -5.22 -20.46
C TYR A 91 -1.54 -6.66 -19.94
N ARG A 92 -0.45 -7.31 -20.37
CA ARG A 92 -0.05 -8.62 -19.84
C ARG A 92 0.66 -8.54 -18.50
N GLN A 93 1.23 -7.39 -18.17
CA GLN A 93 2.00 -7.15 -16.95
C GLN A 93 1.29 -6.17 -16.01
N LEU A 94 0.42 -5.32 -16.56
CA LEU A 94 -0.28 -4.28 -15.83
C LEU A 94 -1.79 -4.50 -15.89
N GLN A 95 -2.43 -4.30 -14.75
CA GLN A 95 -3.87 -4.34 -14.59
C GLN A 95 -4.39 -2.91 -14.36
N PRO A 96 -5.45 -2.48 -15.06
CA PRO A 96 -6.07 -1.19 -14.79
C PRO A 96 -6.72 -1.18 -13.41
N VAL A 97 -6.53 -0.10 -12.67
CA VAL A 97 -7.17 0.15 -11.39
C VAL A 97 -8.25 1.21 -11.59
N ARG A 98 -9.41 0.99 -10.96
CA ARG A 98 -10.58 1.88 -11.04
C ARG A 98 -11.10 2.17 -9.65
N THR A 99 -11.79 3.28 -9.50
CA THR A 99 -12.58 3.57 -8.30
C THR A 99 -13.51 2.39 -7.99
N SER A 100 -13.57 2.01 -6.73
CA SER A 100 -14.39 0.93 -6.19
C SER A 100 -15.30 1.46 -5.07
N ASP A 101 -16.04 0.56 -4.44
CA ASP A 101 -16.86 0.91 -3.28
C ASP A 101 -16.01 1.29 -2.06
N ASN A 102 -14.74 0.85 -2.00
CA ASN A 102 -13.88 1.03 -0.84
C ASN A 102 -12.84 2.14 -1.00
N TYR A 103 -12.54 2.57 -2.22
CA TYR A 103 -11.58 3.64 -2.50
C TYR A 103 -11.88 4.39 -3.79
N ILE A 104 -11.34 5.59 -3.90
CA ILE A 104 -11.47 6.47 -5.06
C ILE A 104 -10.10 6.66 -5.70
N ILE A 105 -10.02 6.54 -7.01
CA ILE A 105 -8.85 6.98 -7.77
C ILE A 105 -9.03 8.46 -8.10
N ASP A 106 -8.11 9.29 -7.64
CA ASP A 106 -8.11 10.71 -7.94
C ASP A 106 -7.80 11.01 -9.40
N SER A 107 -8.00 12.26 -9.81
CA SER A 107 -7.52 12.75 -11.10
C SER A 107 -5.99 12.67 -11.14
N LEU A 108 -5.46 11.67 -11.87
CA LEU A 108 -4.04 11.39 -11.92
C LEU A 108 -3.36 12.26 -12.99
N THR A 109 -2.76 13.37 -12.55
CA THR A 109 -2.05 14.30 -13.45
C THR A 109 -0.69 13.79 -13.89
N HIS A 110 0.07 13.19 -12.96
CA HIS A 110 1.45 12.72 -13.15
C HIS A 110 1.61 11.22 -12.81
N SER A 111 0.58 10.45 -13.05
CA SER A 111 0.60 8.99 -12.97
C SER A 111 -0.54 8.42 -13.79
N VAL A 112 -0.55 7.11 -13.99
CA VAL A 112 -1.59 6.38 -14.71
C VAL A 112 -2.16 5.27 -13.84
N PRO A 113 -3.45 4.91 -13.98
CA PRO A 113 -4.14 3.98 -13.09
C PRO A 113 -3.84 2.51 -13.45
N TYR A 114 -2.58 2.12 -13.37
CA TYR A 114 -2.13 0.76 -13.64
C TYR A 114 -1.24 0.25 -12.51
N LEU A 115 -1.44 -1.00 -12.11
CA LEU A 115 -0.57 -1.73 -11.17
C LEU A 115 -0.25 -3.11 -11.73
N VAL A 116 0.83 -3.71 -11.26
CA VAL A 116 1.05 -5.15 -11.45
C VAL A 116 -0.06 -5.91 -10.70
N PRO A 117 -0.48 -7.11 -11.18
CA PRO A 117 -1.63 -7.82 -10.60
C PRO A 117 -1.55 -8.04 -9.08
N ALA A 118 -0.36 -8.27 -8.55
CA ALA A 118 -0.16 -8.43 -7.10
C ALA A 118 -0.50 -7.13 -6.35
N ALA A 119 0.04 -5.99 -6.79
CA ALA A 119 -0.22 -4.70 -6.14
C ALA A 119 -1.67 -4.24 -6.28
N ALA A 120 -2.33 -4.57 -7.40
CA ALA A 120 -3.77 -4.30 -7.58
C ALA A 120 -4.62 -5.10 -6.59
N ARG A 121 -4.26 -6.37 -6.32
CA ARG A 121 -4.92 -7.18 -5.28
C ARG A 121 -4.71 -6.59 -3.88
N GLU A 122 -3.48 -6.18 -3.56
CA GLU A 122 -3.19 -5.57 -2.25
C GLU A 122 -3.98 -4.29 -2.03
N LEU A 123 -4.15 -3.45 -3.04
CA LEU A 123 -4.99 -2.25 -2.95
C LEU A 123 -6.45 -2.61 -2.60
N ASN A 124 -6.99 -3.67 -3.21
CA ASN A 124 -8.34 -4.13 -2.89
C ASN A 124 -8.43 -4.68 -1.45
N ILE A 125 -7.45 -5.50 -1.03
CA ILE A 125 -7.38 -6.03 0.34
C ILE A 125 -7.33 -4.89 1.37
N ILE A 126 -6.54 -3.85 1.10
CA ILE A 126 -6.48 -2.66 1.95
C ILE A 126 -7.84 -1.96 1.99
N GLY A 127 -8.51 -1.83 0.84
CA GLY A 127 -9.83 -1.24 0.74
C GLY A 127 -10.89 -1.98 1.54
N GLU A 128 -10.95 -3.29 1.37
CA GLU A 128 -11.87 -4.18 2.11
C GLU A 128 -11.58 -4.15 3.61
N GLY A 129 -10.30 -4.24 4.00
CA GLY A 129 -9.89 -4.17 5.40
C GLY A 129 -10.23 -2.84 6.06
N PHE A 130 -10.12 -1.72 5.33
CA PHE A 130 -10.50 -0.41 5.82
C PHE A 130 -12.01 -0.33 6.05
N ALA A 131 -12.83 -0.77 5.09
CA ALA A 131 -14.29 -0.82 5.22
C ALA A 131 -14.74 -1.69 6.41
N ASP A 132 -14.11 -2.83 6.59
CA ASP A 132 -14.35 -3.78 7.68
C ASP A 132 -14.06 -3.15 9.06
N ILE A 133 -12.96 -2.42 9.18
CA ILE A 133 -12.60 -1.69 10.41
C ILE A 133 -13.62 -0.60 10.72
N LEU A 134 -14.05 0.18 9.72
CA LEU A 134 -15.08 1.20 9.90
C LEU A 134 -16.38 0.59 10.39
N GLN A 135 -16.85 -0.48 9.75
CA GLN A 135 -18.07 -1.19 10.12
C GLN A 135 -18.02 -1.72 11.55
N ARG A 136 -16.92 -2.40 11.94
CA ARG A 136 -16.75 -2.94 13.31
C ARG A 136 -16.74 -1.86 14.39
N ASN A 137 -16.36 -0.64 14.04
CA ASN A 137 -16.35 0.51 14.96
C ASN A 137 -17.61 1.38 14.87
N GLY A 138 -18.64 0.94 14.12
CA GLY A 138 -19.87 1.70 13.96
C GLY A 138 -19.68 3.05 13.25
N LEU A 139 -18.62 3.17 12.45
CA LEU A 139 -18.32 4.38 11.69
C LEU A 139 -19.00 4.34 10.31
N PRO A 140 -19.31 5.51 9.73
CA PRO A 140 -19.82 5.60 8.37
C PRO A 140 -18.83 4.95 7.37
N HIS A 141 -19.37 4.47 6.25
CA HIS A 141 -18.56 3.91 5.17
C HIS A 141 -17.80 5.04 4.45
N TYR A 142 -16.57 5.29 4.88
CA TYR A 142 -15.65 6.19 4.21
C TYR A 142 -14.86 5.46 3.14
N ARG A 143 -14.48 6.18 2.08
CA ARG A 143 -13.57 5.72 1.04
C ARG A 143 -12.29 6.54 1.12
N PHE A 144 -11.14 5.89 1.20
CA PHE A 144 -9.88 6.61 1.06
C PHE A 144 -9.61 6.95 -0.41
N ARG A 145 -8.72 7.91 -0.63
CA ARG A 145 -8.37 8.38 -1.97
C ARG A 145 -6.96 7.95 -2.33
N VAL A 146 -6.80 7.42 -3.55
CA VAL A 146 -5.52 7.05 -4.13
C VAL A 146 -5.09 8.20 -5.04
N SER A 147 -4.02 8.88 -4.67
CA SER A 147 -3.59 10.14 -5.29
C SER A 147 -2.47 9.97 -6.31
N SER A 148 -1.76 8.85 -6.30
CA SER A 148 -0.72 8.52 -7.29
C SER A 148 -0.59 7.01 -7.44
N ILE A 149 -0.28 6.55 -8.66
CA ILE A 149 -0.11 5.12 -8.96
C ILE A 149 1.15 4.94 -9.82
N LEU A 150 1.08 4.30 -10.98
CA LEU A 150 2.22 4.10 -11.86
C LEU A 150 2.66 5.44 -12.48
N ARG A 151 3.93 5.79 -12.35
CA ARG A 151 4.56 6.92 -13.03
C ARG A 151 5.40 6.43 -14.19
N THR A 152 5.17 7.00 -15.36
CA THR A 152 6.03 6.79 -16.52
C THR A 152 7.29 7.65 -16.43
N GLN A 153 8.31 7.36 -17.24
CA GLN A 153 9.50 8.21 -17.33
C GLN A 153 9.14 9.65 -17.75
N GLU A 154 8.11 9.81 -18.59
CA GLU A 154 7.60 11.11 -18.99
C GLU A 154 6.94 11.85 -17.83
N ASP A 155 6.11 11.17 -17.02
CA ASP A 155 5.48 11.75 -15.82
C ASP A 155 6.55 12.25 -14.83
N ILE A 156 7.62 11.48 -14.61
CA ILE A 156 8.75 11.90 -13.75
C ILE A 156 9.42 13.16 -14.31
N ARG A 157 9.70 13.21 -15.63
CA ARG A 157 10.30 14.41 -16.26
C ARG A 157 9.40 15.65 -16.12
N LEU A 158 8.09 15.47 -16.26
CA LEU A 158 7.13 16.57 -16.08
C LEU A 158 7.11 17.06 -14.62
N LEU A 159 7.11 16.15 -13.65
CA LEU A 159 7.20 16.48 -12.23
C LEU A 159 8.50 17.25 -11.90
N GLN A 160 9.63 16.82 -12.44
CA GLN A 160 10.91 17.52 -12.26
C GLN A 160 10.88 18.92 -12.86
N LYS A 161 10.29 19.08 -14.05
CA LYS A 161 10.13 20.39 -14.70
C LYS A 161 9.20 21.32 -13.92
N SER A 162 8.23 20.82 -13.20
CA SER A 162 7.34 21.61 -12.32
C SER A 162 7.98 22.03 -11.01
N GLY A 163 9.26 21.69 -10.78
CA GLY A 163 9.98 22.03 -9.57
C GLY A 163 9.70 21.12 -8.37
N ASN A 164 9.08 19.95 -8.58
CA ASN A 164 8.84 19.00 -7.50
C ASN A 164 10.18 18.35 -7.06
N ILE A 165 10.68 18.77 -5.92
CA ILE A 165 11.97 18.32 -5.35
C ILE A 165 11.95 16.82 -4.98
N ASN A 166 10.78 16.22 -4.80
CA ASN A 166 10.63 14.80 -4.49
C ASN A 166 10.57 13.91 -5.74
N ALA A 167 10.57 14.50 -6.93
CA ALA A 167 10.55 13.76 -8.19
C ALA A 167 11.96 13.24 -8.54
N VAL A 168 12.27 12.05 -8.07
CA VAL A 168 13.53 11.37 -8.39
C VAL A 168 13.37 10.47 -9.61
N SER A 169 14.43 10.37 -10.43
CA SER A 169 14.44 9.55 -11.65
C SER A 169 14.21 8.05 -11.40
N THR A 170 14.48 7.59 -10.19
CA THR A 170 14.38 6.19 -9.76
C THR A 170 13.28 6.00 -8.72
N SER A 171 12.06 6.46 -9.03
CA SER A 171 10.92 6.32 -8.14
C SER A 171 10.38 4.88 -8.13
N CYS A 172 10.00 4.36 -6.95
CA CYS A 172 9.32 3.07 -6.82
C CYS A 172 7.99 3.03 -7.58
N HIS A 173 7.32 4.16 -7.80
CA HIS A 173 6.12 4.27 -8.63
C HIS A 173 6.33 3.86 -10.10
N CYS A 174 7.56 3.86 -10.59
CA CYS A 174 7.83 3.51 -11.98
C CYS A 174 7.70 2.01 -12.29
N TYR A 175 7.57 1.18 -11.27
CA TYR A 175 7.55 -0.28 -11.41
C TYR A 175 6.16 -0.90 -11.26
N GLY A 176 5.11 -0.10 -11.05
CA GLY A 176 3.72 -0.55 -10.95
C GLY A 176 3.38 -1.32 -9.66
N THR A 177 4.20 -1.19 -8.63
CA THR A 177 4.00 -1.85 -7.33
C THR A 177 3.57 -0.89 -6.24
N THR A 178 3.53 0.41 -6.53
CA THR A 178 3.40 1.47 -5.52
C THR A 178 2.22 2.37 -5.84
N PHE A 179 1.50 2.76 -4.82
CA PHE A 179 0.44 3.76 -4.88
C PHE A 179 0.46 4.62 -3.62
N ASP A 180 0.03 5.87 -3.74
CA ASP A 180 -0.09 6.80 -2.63
C ASP A 180 -1.55 6.92 -2.20
N ILE A 181 -1.80 6.80 -0.89
CA ILE A 181 -3.11 7.06 -0.28
C ILE A 181 -3.01 8.41 0.43
N THR A 182 -3.94 9.34 0.13
CA THR A 182 -4.03 10.58 0.87
C THR A 182 -4.74 10.36 2.21
N TYR A 183 -4.19 10.90 3.28
CA TYR A 183 -4.76 10.89 4.62
C TYR A 183 -5.47 12.19 4.99
N THR A 184 -5.40 13.21 4.12
CA THR A 184 -6.01 14.52 4.36
C THR A 184 -7.41 14.65 3.77
N HIS A 185 -7.77 13.78 2.83
CA HIS A 185 -9.06 13.79 2.14
C HIS A 185 -9.65 12.39 2.06
N PHE A 186 -10.91 12.27 2.42
CA PHE A 186 -11.69 11.04 2.29
C PHE A 186 -13.13 11.43 1.89
N GLU A 187 -13.86 10.50 1.31
CA GLU A 187 -15.28 10.70 0.99
C GLU A 187 -16.15 9.77 1.83
N ILE A 188 -17.30 10.28 2.23
CA ILE A 188 -18.35 9.46 2.81
C ILE A 188 -18.93 8.64 1.67
N GLY A 189 -18.79 7.31 1.73
CA GLY A 189 -19.43 6.40 0.80
C GLY A 189 -20.94 6.58 0.87
N ARG A 190 -21.64 6.44 -0.25
CA ARG A 190 -23.11 6.39 -0.23
C ARG A 190 -23.52 5.13 0.52
N ALA A 191 -24.23 5.28 1.63
CA ALA A 191 -24.92 4.18 2.24
C ALA A 191 -25.90 3.65 1.19
N HIS A 192 -25.77 2.39 0.79
CA HIS A 192 -26.85 1.70 0.09
C HIS A 192 -27.95 1.51 1.13
N VAL A 193 -29.01 2.28 0.99
CA VAL A 193 -30.28 2.10 1.71
C VAL A 193 -31.03 0.97 1.05
#